data_8a81b4c43a2482f656cbe131c3b5dfc1
#
_entry.id   8a81b4c43a2482f656cbe131c3b5dfc1
#
_cell.length_a   1.000
_cell.length_b   1.000
_cell.length_c   1.000
_cell.angle_alpha   90.00
_cell.angle_beta   90.00
_cell.angle_gamma   90.00
#
_symmetry.space_group_name_H-M   'P 1'
#
loop_
_entity.id
_entity.type
_entity.pdbx_description
1 polymer ?
#
loop_
_entity_poly.entity_id
_entity_poly.type
_entity_poly.pdbx_seq_one_letter_code
_entity_poly.pdbx_strand_id
1 'polypeptide(L)'
;MRAVIVIPARYASTRFPGKPLALIAGVSLIQRVYERATQSKLAQAVYVATDDDRIFGHVAEFGGKAVQPEGDFQSGTDRIAAALPIIETLERGKFDIILNVQGDEPLIEIASVDALIQRLSSSVSGMATLACPLESDDEYQARDVVKVVVDAIGNALYFSRAAIGSRETALRHIGVYAYRRSVIERFVALPPAPLERAESLEQLRALQHGFKIAVLQTTKPHLGVDRPEDVARVEDELAKQHS
;
A
#
# COMPACT_ATOMS: atom_id res chain seq x y z
N MET A 1 -12.72 -6.15 15.94
CA MET A 1 -12.00 -4.96 15.42
C MET A 1 -12.55 -4.63 14.04
N ARG A 2 -12.81 -3.36 13.77
CA ARG A 2 -13.26 -2.89 12.45
C ARG A 2 -12.06 -2.51 11.60
N ALA A 3 -12.01 -2.96 10.35
CA ALA A 3 -10.94 -2.63 9.41
C ALA A 3 -11.48 -1.93 8.17
N VAL A 4 -10.72 -0.98 7.63
CA VAL A 4 -11.01 -0.28 6.38
C VAL A 4 -9.79 -0.33 5.46
N ILE A 5 -10.04 -0.57 4.17
CA ILE A 5 -9.03 -0.39 3.13
C ILE A 5 -9.19 1.00 2.54
N VAL A 6 -8.12 1.76 2.49
CA VAL A 6 -8.08 3.07 1.83
C VAL A 6 -7.01 3.03 0.74
N ILE A 7 -7.40 3.41 -0.47
CA ILE A 7 -6.57 3.43 -1.66
C ILE A 7 -6.24 4.90 -1.96
N PRO A 8 -5.04 5.39 -1.62
CA PRO A 8 -4.67 6.76 -1.96
C PRO A 8 -4.41 6.87 -3.46
N ALA A 9 -5.03 7.85 -4.10
CA ALA A 9 -4.87 8.10 -5.52
C ALA A 9 -4.64 9.59 -5.78
N ARG A 10 -3.66 9.91 -6.66
CA ARG A 10 -3.39 11.26 -7.14
C ARG A 10 -3.26 11.26 -8.67
N TYR A 11 -3.74 12.30 -9.30
CA TYR A 11 -3.59 12.44 -10.75
C TYR A 11 -2.17 12.84 -11.15
N ALA A 12 -1.57 13.73 -10.37
CA ALA A 12 -0.21 14.21 -10.61
C ALA A 12 0.82 13.12 -10.27
N SER A 13 1.32 12.46 -11.31
CA SER A 13 2.45 11.52 -11.25
C SER A 13 3.47 11.95 -12.29
N THR A 14 4.73 12.10 -11.90
CA THR A 14 5.81 12.56 -12.81
C THR A 14 6.17 11.49 -13.84
N ARG A 15 6.13 10.21 -13.49
CA ARG A 15 6.48 9.07 -14.35
C ARG A 15 5.32 8.61 -15.24
N PHE A 16 4.09 8.77 -14.79
CA PHE A 16 2.89 8.35 -15.50
C PHE A 16 1.71 9.27 -15.13
N PRO A 17 1.57 10.48 -15.76
CA PRO A 17 0.46 11.38 -15.49
C PRO A 17 -0.89 10.72 -15.75
N GLY A 18 -1.85 10.90 -14.83
CA GLY A 18 -3.16 10.28 -14.93
C GLY A 18 -3.18 8.75 -14.71
N LYS A 19 -2.09 8.19 -14.16
CA LYS A 19 -1.92 6.75 -13.89
C LYS A 19 -3.18 6.05 -13.33
N PRO A 20 -3.90 6.58 -12.32
CA PRO A 20 -5.10 5.91 -11.79
C PRO A 20 -6.20 5.67 -12.83
N LEU A 21 -6.29 6.51 -13.85
CA LEU A 21 -7.29 6.41 -14.91
C LEU A 21 -6.79 5.67 -16.16
N ALA A 22 -5.52 5.24 -16.18
CA ALA A 22 -4.96 4.46 -17.28
C ALA A 22 -5.69 3.11 -17.41
N LEU A 23 -6.03 2.74 -18.64
CA LEU A 23 -6.74 1.50 -18.92
C LEU A 23 -5.76 0.31 -18.95
N ILE A 24 -6.17 -0.78 -18.32
CA ILE A 24 -5.50 -2.08 -18.33
C ILE A 24 -6.57 -3.09 -18.78
N ALA A 25 -6.42 -3.64 -19.96
CA ALA A 25 -7.43 -4.51 -20.59
C ALA A 25 -8.86 -3.91 -20.48
N GLY A 26 -8.99 -2.64 -20.88
CA GLY A 26 -10.27 -1.92 -20.96
C GLY A 26 -10.86 -1.42 -19.63
N VAL A 27 -10.23 -1.68 -18.46
CA VAL A 27 -10.68 -1.23 -17.13
C VAL A 27 -9.61 -0.34 -16.51
N SER A 28 -9.98 0.76 -15.87
CA SER A 28 -9.00 1.67 -15.27
C SER A 28 -8.21 1.00 -14.14
N LEU A 29 -6.96 1.44 -13.96
CA LEU A 29 -6.08 0.94 -12.91
C LEU A 29 -6.74 1.05 -11.53
N ILE A 30 -7.31 2.21 -11.21
CA ILE A 30 -7.94 2.45 -9.90
C ILE A 30 -9.17 1.55 -9.68
N GLN A 31 -9.96 1.29 -10.74
CA GLN A 31 -11.10 0.39 -10.67
C GLN A 31 -10.64 -1.04 -10.39
N ARG A 32 -9.59 -1.53 -11.06
CA ARG A 32 -9.03 -2.86 -10.80
C ARG A 32 -8.55 -3.03 -9.37
N VAL A 33 -7.82 -2.04 -8.85
CA VAL A 33 -7.37 -2.07 -7.45
C VAL A 33 -8.55 -2.06 -6.49
N TYR A 34 -9.56 -1.21 -6.76
CA TYR A 34 -10.76 -1.10 -5.92
C TYR A 34 -11.56 -2.40 -5.90
N GLU A 35 -11.91 -2.94 -7.09
CA GLU A 35 -12.65 -4.20 -7.20
C GLU A 35 -11.90 -5.37 -6.55
N ARG A 36 -10.57 -5.39 -6.67
CA ARG A 36 -9.74 -6.38 -6.00
C ARG A 36 -9.81 -6.22 -4.48
N ALA A 37 -9.68 -5.00 -3.98
CA ALA A 37 -9.74 -4.69 -2.55
C ALA A 37 -11.10 -5.03 -1.93
N THR A 38 -12.22 -4.90 -2.67
CA THR A 38 -13.56 -5.27 -2.20
C THR A 38 -13.76 -6.78 -1.98
N GLN A 39 -12.84 -7.62 -2.48
CA GLN A 39 -12.86 -9.06 -2.23
C GLN A 39 -12.32 -9.44 -0.83
N SER A 40 -11.79 -8.48 -0.05
CA SER A 40 -11.39 -8.72 1.34
C SER A 40 -12.58 -9.23 2.16
N LYS A 41 -12.34 -10.28 2.95
CA LYS A 41 -13.33 -10.86 3.85
C LYS A 41 -13.32 -10.22 5.23
N LEU A 42 -12.30 -9.44 5.55
CA LEU A 42 -12.08 -8.86 6.87
C LEU A 42 -12.23 -7.35 6.90
N ALA A 43 -12.07 -6.65 5.78
CA ALA A 43 -12.35 -5.23 5.69
C ALA A 43 -13.86 -4.98 5.58
N GLN A 44 -14.39 -4.04 6.36
CA GLN A 44 -15.81 -3.67 6.36
C GLN A 44 -16.13 -2.63 5.30
N ALA A 45 -15.12 -1.90 4.82
CA ALA A 45 -15.30 -0.88 3.79
C ALA A 45 -14.00 -0.70 2.97
N VAL A 46 -14.17 -0.27 1.72
CA VAL A 46 -13.08 0.13 0.83
C VAL A 46 -13.39 1.52 0.31
N TYR A 47 -12.40 2.41 0.34
CA TYR A 47 -12.51 3.78 -0.15
C TYR A 47 -11.30 4.18 -0.98
N VAL A 48 -11.53 4.96 -2.01
CA VAL A 48 -10.47 5.72 -2.69
C VAL A 48 -10.36 7.10 -2.04
N ALA A 49 -9.16 7.50 -1.63
CA ALA A 49 -8.89 8.84 -1.11
C ALA A 49 -8.13 9.64 -2.17
N THR A 50 -8.74 10.67 -2.72
CA THR A 50 -8.18 11.49 -3.81
C THR A 50 -8.51 12.96 -3.62
N ASP A 51 -7.68 13.85 -4.15
CA ASP A 51 -7.89 15.30 -4.26
C ASP A 51 -8.27 15.72 -5.68
N ASP A 52 -8.46 14.77 -6.60
CA ASP A 52 -8.72 15.04 -8.02
C ASP A 52 -10.15 14.67 -8.40
N ASP A 53 -10.92 15.65 -8.90
CA ASP A 53 -12.33 15.48 -9.27
C ASP A 53 -12.54 14.43 -10.36
N ARG A 54 -11.57 14.24 -11.26
CA ARG A 54 -11.65 13.24 -12.35
C ARG A 54 -11.60 11.83 -11.78
N ILE A 55 -10.71 11.60 -10.80
CA ILE A 55 -10.61 10.31 -10.12
C ILE A 55 -11.85 10.07 -9.27
N PHE A 56 -12.30 11.10 -8.53
CA PHE A 56 -13.49 11.01 -7.69
C PHE A 56 -14.74 10.68 -8.51
N GLY A 57 -14.97 11.42 -9.61
CA GLY A 57 -16.08 11.17 -10.51
C GLY A 57 -16.04 9.78 -11.16
N HIS A 58 -14.86 9.36 -11.62
CA HIS A 58 -14.68 8.05 -12.22
C HIS A 58 -14.93 6.89 -11.22
N VAL A 59 -14.51 7.05 -9.95
CA VAL A 59 -14.83 6.06 -8.91
C VAL A 59 -16.34 5.96 -8.68
N ALA A 60 -17.06 7.08 -8.70
CA ALA A 60 -18.53 7.09 -8.58
C ALA A 60 -19.22 6.43 -9.79
N GLU A 61 -18.70 6.63 -11.01
CA GLU A 61 -19.23 6.04 -12.25
C GLU A 61 -19.27 4.51 -12.22
N PHE A 62 -18.24 3.86 -11.68
CA PHE A 62 -18.26 2.39 -11.53
C PHE A 62 -18.88 1.90 -10.21
N GLY A 63 -19.50 2.78 -9.42
CA GLY A 63 -20.19 2.44 -8.17
C GLY A 63 -19.24 2.25 -6.96
N GLY A 64 -17.99 2.72 -7.07
CA GLY A 64 -17.03 2.70 -5.98
C GLY A 64 -17.29 3.82 -4.96
N LYS A 65 -16.67 3.70 -3.78
CA LYS A 65 -16.70 4.74 -2.74
C LYS A 65 -15.43 5.57 -2.79
N ALA A 66 -15.56 6.88 -2.89
CA ALA A 66 -14.45 7.82 -2.82
C ALA A 66 -14.70 8.90 -1.78
N VAL A 67 -13.61 9.47 -1.26
CA VAL A 67 -13.61 10.67 -0.40
C VAL A 67 -12.54 11.64 -0.87
N GLN A 68 -12.80 12.94 -0.66
CA GLN A 68 -11.88 14.01 -1.00
C GLN A 68 -11.44 14.74 0.28
N PRO A 69 -10.35 14.29 0.91
CA PRO A 69 -9.78 15.02 2.03
C PRO A 69 -9.15 16.33 1.52
N GLU A 70 -9.36 17.43 2.26
CA GLU A 70 -8.74 18.72 1.98
C GLU A 70 -7.30 18.75 2.46
N GLY A 71 -6.39 19.31 1.66
CA GLY A 71 -4.99 19.53 2.02
C GLY A 71 -4.00 19.20 0.92
N ASP A 72 -2.74 19.61 1.12
CA ASP A 72 -1.59 19.19 0.31
C ASP A 72 -0.85 18.05 1.02
N PHE A 73 -0.97 16.85 0.47
CA PHE A 73 -0.44 15.64 1.09
C PHE A 73 0.89 15.24 0.47
N GLN A 74 1.92 15.18 1.31
CA GLN A 74 3.26 14.78 0.89
C GLN A 74 3.34 13.27 0.61
N SER A 75 2.49 12.47 1.26
CA SER A 75 2.46 11.01 1.11
C SER A 75 1.04 10.45 0.99
N GLY A 76 0.95 9.18 0.55
CA GLY A 76 -0.30 8.43 0.56
C GLY A 76 -0.83 8.22 1.97
N THR A 77 0.04 8.05 2.96
CA THR A 77 -0.34 7.84 4.36
C THR A 77 -0.95 9.09 4.97
N ASP A 78 -0.41 10.28 4.66
CA ASP A 78 -0.99 11.57 5.11
C ASP A 78 -2.40 11.75 4.53
N ARG A 79 -2.59 11.46 3.24
CA ARG A 79 -3.91 11.49 2.57
C ARG A 79 -4.91 10.54 3.22
N ILE A 80 -4.48 9.32 3.55
CA ILE A 80 -5.32 8.33 4.24
C ILE A 80 -5.73 8.84 5.61
N ALA A 81 -4.79 9.35 6.40
CA ALA A 81 -5.08 9.86 7.73
C ALA A 81 -6.10 11.01 7.70
N ALA A 82 -5.98 11.92 6.74
CA ALA A 82 -6.94 13.01 6.52
C ALA A 82 -8.31 12.51 6.03
N ALA A 83 -8.36 11.41 5.29
CA ALA A 83 -9.60 10.81 4.80
C ALA A 83 -10.40 10.08 5.90
N LEU A 84 -9.73 9.59 6.96
CA LEU A 84 -10.36 8.77 7.99
C LEU A 84 -11.56 9.44 8.68
N PRO A 85 -11.51 10.72 9.12
CA PRO A 85 -12.67 11.37 9.77
C PRO A 85 -13.91 11.42 8.85
N ILE A 86 -13.71 11.61 7.54
CA ILE A 86 -14.79 11.63 6.55
C ILE A 86 -15.39 10.23 6.41
N ILE A 87 -14.54 9.22 6.24
CA ILE A 87 -14.95 7.82 6.10
C ILE A 87 -15.70 7.36 7.35
N GLU A 88 -15.20 7.68 8.54
CA GLU A 88 -15.83 7.30 9.82
C GLU A 88 -17.19 7.97 10.04
N THR A 89 -17.37 9.18 9.54
CA THR A 89 -18.67 9.84 9.51
C THR A 89 -19.66 9.11 8.62
N LEU A 90 -19.24 8.76 7.39
CA LEU A 90 -20.06 8.02 6.42
C LEU A 90 -20.43 6.62 6.94
N GLU A 91 -19.47 5.92 7.54
CA GLU A 91 -19.65 4.56 8.08
C GLU A 91 -20.20 4.53 9.52
N ARG A 92 -20.52 5.69 10.08
CA ARG A 92 -21.10 5.89 11.44
C ARG A 92 -20.31 5.17 12.55
N GLY A 93 -18.98 5.21 12.46
CA GLY A 93 -18.14 4.61 13.49
C GLY A 93 -16.67 4.52 13.11
N LYS A 94 -15.83 4.41 14.15
CA LYS A 94 -14.38 4.35 14.01
C LYS A 94 -13.89 3.00 13.50
N PHE A 95 -12.72 3.02 12.89
CA PHE A 95 -12.00 1.83 12.48
C PHE A 95 -10.77 1.62 13.38
N ASP A 96 -10.53 0.38 13.77
CA ASP A 96 -9.39 -0.01 14.62
C ASP A 96 -8.12 -0.25 13.78
N ILE A 97 -8.30 -0.74 12.54
CA ILE A 97 -7.24 -1.10 11.61
C ILE A 97 -7.47 -0.41 10.27
N ILE A 98 -6.45 0.28 9.79
CA ILE A 98 -6.44 1.01 8.53
C ILE A 98 -5.43 0.36 7.60
N LEU A 99 -5.86 -0.04 6.41
CA LEU A 99 -4.98 -0.59 5.38
C LEU A 99 -4.75 0.48 4.31
N ASN A 100 -3.49 0.64 3.97
CA ASN A 100 -3.02 1.42 2.84
C ASN A 100 -2.71 0.43 1.70
N VAL A 101 -3.61 0.33 0.73
CA VAL A 101 -3.38 -0.41 -0.50
C VAL A 101 -3.06 0.60 -1.59
N GLN A 102 -1.89 0.49 -2.19
CA GLN A 102 -1.46 1.45 -3.21
C GLN A 102 -2.33 1.36 -4.46
N GLY A 103 -2.69 2.52 -5.02
CA GLY A 103 -3.54 2.62 -6.22
C GLY A 103 -2.88 2.12 -7.51
N ASP A 104 -1.68 1.57 -7.42
CA ASP A 104 -0.90 1.01 -8.53
C ASP A 104 -0.66 -0.51 -8.43
N GLU A 105 -1.35 -1.21 -7.54
CA GLU A 105 -1.23 -2.64 -7.28
C GLU A 105 -2.47 -3.43 -7.76
N PRO A 106 -2.71 -3.53 -9.10
CA PRO A 106 -3.94 -4.14 -9.64
C PRO A 106 -4.03 -5.65 -9.41
N LEU A 107 -2.92 -6.31 -9.12
CA LEU A 107 -2.82 -7.75 -8.89
C LEU A 107 -2.58 -8.12 -7.43
N ILE A 108 -2.86 -7.19 -6.50
CA ILE A 108 -2.68 -7.44 -5.08
C ILE A 108 -3.36 -8.74 -4.64
N GLU A 109 -2.67 -9.56 -3.86
CA GLU A 109 -3.22 -10.77 -3.28
C GLU A 109 -4.04 -10.44 -2.04
N ILE A 110 -5.37 -10.56 -2.13
CA ILE A 110 -6.29 -10.16 -1.06
C ILE A 110 -6.14 -11.03 0.19
N ALA A 111 -5.79 -12.31 0.05
CA ALA A 111 -5.50 -13.15 1.20
C ALA A 111 -4.34 -12.60 2.06
N SER A 112 -3.32 -12.03 1.43
CA SER A 112 -2.20 -11.36 2.13
C SER A 112 -2.64 -10.05 2.80
N VAL A 113 -3.58 -9.30 2.20
CA VAL A 113 -4.19 -8.10 2.82
C VAL A 113 -4.99 -8.50 4.06
N ASP A 114 -5.81 -9.54 3.97
CA ASP A 114 -6.57 -10.08 5.11
C ASP A 114 -5.63 -10.60 6.22
N ALA A 115 -4.49 -11.22 5.86
CA ALA A 115 -3.48 -11.65 6.82
C ALA A 115 -2.87 -10.48 7.60
N LEU A 116 -2.69 -9.29 6.98
CA LEU A 116 -2.26 -8.08 7.70
C LEU A 116 -3.29 -7.66 8.76
N ILE A 117 -4.59 -7.74 8.45
CA ILE A 117 -5.67 -7.45 9.42
C ILE A 117 -5.60 -8.43 10.58
N GLN A 118 -5.48 -9.72 10.31
CA GLN A 118 -5.36 -10.76 11.33
C GLN A 118 -4.11 -10.55 12.20
N ARG A 119 -2.99 -10.23 11.58
CA ARG A 119 -1.72 -9.96 12.31
C ARG A 119 -1.89 -8.83 13.31
N LEU A 120 -2.46 -7.71 12.91
CA LEU A 120 -2.67 -6.57 13.81
C LEU A 120 -3.77 -6.85 14.85
N SER A 121 -4.75 -7.69 14.55
CA SER A 121 -5.79 -8.07 15.51
C SER A 121 -5.25 -8.92 16.66
N SER A 122 -4.22 -9.74 16.41
CA SER A 122 -3.70 -10.75 17.36
C SER A 122 -2.33 -10.41 17.98
N SER A 123 -1.68 -9.31 17.58
CA SER A 123 -0.34 -8.95 18.04
C SER A 123 -0.31 -7.57 18.71
N VAL A 124 0.76 -7.28 19.43
CA VAL A 124 1.05 -5.95 19.98
C VAL A 124 1.67 -4.99 18.95
N SER A 125 2.02 -5.48 17.75
CA SER A 125 2.54 -4.63 16.69
C SER A 125 1.51 -3.59 16.28
N GLY A 126 1.96 -2.36 16.10
CA GLY A 126 1.09 -1.25 15.69
C GLY A 126 1.02 -1.05 14.18
N MET A 127 1.96 -1.66 13.45
CA MET A 127 2.11 -1.54 12.01
C MET A 127 2.56 -2.88 11.41
N ALA A 128 2.09 -3.18 10.21
CA ALA A 128 2.50 -4.38 9.48
C ALA A 128 2.59 -4.09 7.97
N THR A 129 3.41 -4.85 7.27
CA THR A 129 3.61 -4.78 5.82
C THR A 129 3.85 -6.15 5.22
N LEU A 130 3.94 -6.23 3.90
CA LEU A 130 4.19 -7.46 3.15
C LEU A 130 5.60 -7.48 2.58
N ALA A 131 6.13 -8.69 2.38
CA ALA A 131 7.34 -8.93 1.62
C ALA A 131 7.28 -10.30 0.94
N CYS A 132 8.08 -10.51 -0.10
CA CYS A 132 8.26 -11.82 -0.74
C CYS A 132 9.76 -12.10 -0.96
N PRO A 133 10.15 -13.35 -1.23
CA PRO A 133 11.51 -13.65 -1.63
C PRO A 133 11.95 -12.86 -2.87
N LEU A 134 13.23 -12.52 -2.94
CA LEU A 134 13.86 -11.98 -4.14
C LEU A 134 14.09 -13.11 -5.15
N GLU A 135 13.70 -12.88 -6.41
CA GLU A 135 13.74 -13.92 -7.45
C GLU A 135 15.12 -14.04 -8.11
N SER A 136 15.89 -12.93 -8.15
CA SER A 136 17.19 -12.89 -8.83
C SER A 136 18.19 -11.96 -8.17
N ASP A 137 19.48 -12.09 -8.54
CA ASP A 137 20.52 -11.16 -8.14
C ASP A 137 20.29 -9.76 -8.75
N ASP A 138 19.69 -9.68 -9.94
CA ASP A 138 19.34 -8.41 -10.56
C ASP A 138 18.31 -7.65 -9.73
N GLU A 139 17.26 -8.32 -9.22
CA GLU A 139 16.32 -7.70 -8.26
C GLU A 139 16.99 -7.26 -6.98
N TYR A 140 17.92 -8.06 -6.46
CA TYR A 140 18.64 -7.72 -5.23
C TYR A 140 19.49 -6.46 -5.41
N GLN A 141 20.09 -6.25 -6.58
CA GLN A 141 20.91 -5.07 -6.89
C GLN A 141 20.07 -3.86 -7.34
N ALA A 142 18.86 -4.07 -7.86
CA ALA A 142 18.02 -3.02 -8.42
C ALA A 142 17.57 -2.02 -7.34
N ARG A 143 17.81 -0.72 -7.54
CA ARG A 143 17.45 0.34 -6.58
C ARG A 143 15.97 0.68 -6.53
N ASP A 144 15.20 0.33 -7.53
CA ASP A 144 13.74 0.47 -7.59
C ASP A 144 13.04 -0.67 -6.83
N VAL A 145 13.67 -1.80 -6.64
CA VAL A 145 13.24 -2.87 -5.73
C VAL A 145 13.69 -2.55 -4.31
N VAL A 146 12.75 -2.29 -3.40
CA VAL A 146 13.04 -2.06 -1.99
C VAL A 146 13.27 -3.39 -1.28
N LYS A 147 14.40 -3.50 -0.56
CA LYS A 147 14.73 -4.65 0.28
C LYS A 147 14.33 -4.39 1.72
N VAL A 148 13.93 -5.46 2.43
CA VAL A 148 13.72 -5.45 3.87
C VAL A 148 14.44 -6.63 4.49
N VAL A 149 15.10 -6.40 5.62
CA VAL A 149 15.65 -7.43 6.49
C VAL A 149 14.87 -7.46 7.79
N VAL A 150 14.70 -8.66 8.37
CA VAL A 150 13.82 -8.88 9.51
C VAL A 150 14.58 -9.48 10.69
N ASP A 151 14.07 -9.26 11.90
CA ASP A 151 14.53 -9.94 13.11
C ASP A 151 14.00 -11.38 13.19
N ALA A 152 14.44 -12.11 14.22
CA ALA A 152 14.07 -13.53 14.44
C ALA A 152 12.56 -13.77 14.64
N ILE A 153 11.79 -12.73 14.94
CA ILE A 153 10.34 -12.80 15.14
C ILE A 153 9.53 -12.10 14.04
N GLY A 154 10.21 -11.73 12.94
CA GLY A 154 9.60 -11.19 11.73
C GLY A 154 9.26 -9.70 11.79
N ASN A 155 9.91 -8.89 12.62
CA ASN A 155 9.80 -7.43 12.52
C ASN A 155 10.90 -6.87 11.62
N ALA A 156 10.59 -5.82 10.89
CA ALA A 156 11.58 -5.12 10.08
C ALA A 156 12.71 -4.54 10.93
N LEU A 157 13.95 -4.85 10.55
CA LEU A 157 15.15 -4.21 11.07
C LEU A 157 15.51 -2.97 10.26
N TYR A 158 15.42 -3.06 8.93
CA TYR A 158 15.69 -1.95 8.02
C TYR A 158 15.07 -2.17 6.65
N PHE A 159 14.79 -1.07 5.94
CA PHE A 159 14.39 -1.06 4.54
C PHE A 159 15.43 -0.27 3.75
N SER A 160 15.84 -0.76 2.57
CA SER A 160 16.81 -0.09 1.73
C SER A 160 16.53 -0.25 0.24
N ARG A 161 16.88 0.79 -0.52
CA ARG A 161 16.97 0.70 -1.98
C ARG A 161 18.29 0.07 -2.43
N ALA A 162 19.34 0.14 -1.61
CA ALA A 162 20.58 -0.58 -1.85
C ALA A 162 20.46 -2.06 -1.46
N ALA A 163 21.37 -2.90 -1.92
CA ALA A 163 21.54 -4.26 -1.44
C ALA A 163 21.95 -4.23 0.05
N ILE A 164 21.27 -5.03 0.89
CA ILE A 164 21.55 -5.16 2.34
C ILE A 164 21.50 -6.63 2.75
N GLY A 165 22.38 -7.03 3.69
CA GLY A 165 22.53 -8.42 4.07
C GLY A 165 23.05 -9.27 2.92
N SER A 166 22.36 -10.36 2.64
CA SER A 166 22.54 -11.16 1.41
C SER A 166 21.20 -11.37 0.72
N ARG A 167 21.22 -11.84 -0.54
CA ARG A 167 19.97 -12.12 -1.28
C ARG A 167 19.07 -13.13 -0.53
N GLU A 168 19.66 -14.09 0.15
CA GLU A 168 18.95 -15.13 0.90
C GLU A 168 18.32 -14.61 2.20
N THR A 169 18.86 -13.53 2.78
CA THR A 169 18.38 -12.95 4.06
C THR A 169 17.51 -11.71 3.86
N ALA A 170 17.62 -11.06 2.71
CA ALA A 170 16.77 -9.92 2.35
C ALA A 170 15.50 -10.41 1.66
N LEU A 171 14.42 -9.66 1.84
CA LEU A 171 13.14 -9.87 1.15
C LEU A 171 12.84 -8.65 0.28
N ARG A 172 12.11 -8.86 -0.82
CA ARG A 172 11.50 -7.80 -1.58
C ARG A 172 10.31 -7.24 -0.81
N HIS A 173 10.37 -5.99 -0.44
CA HIS A 173 9.27 -5.31 0.23
C HIS A 173 8.11 -5.02 -0.75
N ILE A 174 6.89 -5.18 -0.25
CA ILE A 174 5.65 -4.86 -0.98
C ILE A 174 4.96 -3.71 -0.24
N GLY A 175 4.70 -2.61 -0.95
CA GLY A 175 4.25 -1.31 -0.43
C GLY A 175 2.82 -1.27 0.15
N VAL A 176 2.32 -2.37 0.69
CA VAL A 176 1.03 -2.46 1.37
C VAL A 176 1.22 -2.42 2.86
N TYR A 177 0.46 -1.59 3.55
CA TYR A 177 0.59 -1.43 4.99
C TYR A 177 -0.75 -1.56 5.71
N ALA A 178 -0.69 -2.12 6.90
CA ALA A 178 -1.76 -2.03 7.88
C ALA A 178 -1.28 -1.27 9.11
N TYR A 179 -2.13 -0.43 9.66
CA TYR A 179 -1.88 0.39 10.84
C TYR A 179 -2.98 0.20 11.86
N ARG A 180 -2.63 0.13 13.15
CA ARG A 180 -3.61 0.45 14.19
C ARG A 180 -3.96 1.93 14.11
N ARG A 181 -5.22 2.28 14.40
CA ARG A 181 -5.70 3.67 14.40
C ARG A 181 -4.78 4.62 15.17
N SER A 182 -4.43 4.29 16.39
CA SER A 182 -3.56 5.12 17.22
C SER A 182 -2.13 5.25 16.68
N VAL A 183 -1.68 4.31 15.84
CA VAL A 183 -0.34 4.33 15.25
C VAL A 183 -0.31 5.23 14.03
N ILE A 184 -1.29 5.14 13.11
CA ILE A 184 -1.32 6.04 11.95
C ILE A 184 -1.45 7.50 12.37
N GLU A 185 -2.28 7.81 13.39
CA GLU A 185 -2.41 9.18 13.92
C GLU A 185 -1.09 9.72 14.47
N ARG A 186 -0.34 8.91 15.21
CA ARG A 186 0.98 9.29 15.72
C ARG A 186 2.02 9.39 14.61
N PHE A 187 1.96 8.49 13.65
CA PHE A 187 2.93 8.42 12.55
C PHE A 187 2.88 9.67 11.66
N VAL A 188 1.68 10.11 11.25
CA VAL A 188 1.55 11.30 10.39
C VAL A 188 1.87 12.61 11.13
N ALA A 189 1.83 12.60 12.47
CA ALA A 189 2.27 13.75 13.27
C ALA A 189 3.79 13.87 13.41
N LEU A 190 4.56 12.85 12.99
CA LEU A 190 6.03 12.89 13.05
C LEU A 190 6.62 13.70 11.90
N PRO A 191 7.66 14.49 12.16
CA PRO A 191 8.39 15.14 11.08
C PRO A 191 9.15 14.10 10.22
N PRO A 192 9.40 14.39 8.93
CA PRO A 192 10.21 13.54 8.07
C PRO A 192 11.60 13.27 8.68
N ALA A 193 11.98 11.99 8.75
CA ALA A 193 13.18 11.53 9.42
C ALA A 193 14.41 11.51 8.49
N PRO A 194 15.66 11.62 9.01
CA PRO A 194 16.87 11.56 8.20
C PRO A 194 16.99 10.30 7.34
N LEU A 195 16.68 9.11 7.87
CA LEU A 195 16.73 7.86 7.11
C LEU A 195 15.67 7.80 6.01
N GLU A 196 14.46 8.29 6.29
CA GLU A 196 13.40 8.43 5.30
C GLU A 196 13.84 9.26 4.10
N ARG A 197 14.49 10.40 4.35
CA ARG A 197 15.00 11.28 3.29
C ARG A 197 16.15 10.65 2.50
N ALA A 198 17.06 9.96 3.19
CA ALA A 198 18.22 9.32 2.57
C ALA A 198 17.83 8.21 1.60
N GLU A 199 16.86 7.37 1.97
CA GLU A 199 16.38 6.25 1.17
C GLU A 199 15.13 6.59 0.32
N SER A 200 14.47 7.73 0.58
CA SER A 200 13.14 8.07 0.04
C SER A 200 12.12 6.95 0.33
N LEU A 201 12.08 6.51 1.59
CA LEU A 201 11.25 5.43 2.11
C LEU A 201 10.55 5.88 3.39
N GLU A 202 9.25 6.17 3.30
CA GLU A 202 8.43 6.73 4.39
C GLU A 202 8.44 5.84 5.66
N GLN A 203 8.43 4.53 5.51
CA GLN A 203 8.41 3.58 6.62
C GLN A 203 9.66 3.64 7.51
N LEU A 204 10.76 4.20 7.03
CA LEU A 204 11.95 4.43 7.86
C LEU A 204 11.72 5.50 8.93
N ARG A 205 10.78 6.45 8.72
CA ARG A 205 10.31 7.37 9.77
C ARG A 205 9.76 6.59 10.95
N ALA A 206 8.94 5.56 10.69
CA ALA A 206 8.40 4.71 11.75
C ALA A 206 9.51 3.99 12.53
N LEU A 207 10.42 3.31 11.83
CA LEU A 207 11.53 2.60 12.48
C LEU A 207 12.42 3.54 13.31
N GLN A 208 12.76 4.71 12.76
CA GLN A 208 13.62 5.69 13.45
C GLN A 208 12.98 6.26 14.73
N HIS A 209 11.64 6.27 14.80
CA HIS A 209 10.90 6.67 16.00
C HIS A 209 10.45 5.49 16.88
N GLY A 210 11.07 4.30 16.69
CA GLY A 210 10.87 3.15 17.54
C GLY A 210 9.57 2.36 17.34
N PHE A 211 8.85 2.61 16.24
CA PHE A 211 7.71 1.76 15.89
C PHE A 211 8.20 0.42 15.37
N LYS A 212 7.56 -0.65 15.79
CA LYS A 212 7.79 -1.99 15.24
C LYS A 212 6.85 -2.21 14.06
N ILE A 213 7.43 -2.70 12.94
CA ILE A 213 6.72 -3.04 11.72
C ILE A 213 6.82 -4.56 11.54
N ALA A 214 5.73 -5.28 11.73
CA ALA A 214 5.67 -6.70 11.43
C ALA A 214 5.72 -6.91 9.91
N VAL A 215 6.57 -7.83 9.44
CA VAL A 215 6.68 -8.19 8.02
C VAL A 215 6.06 -9.57 7.83
N LEU A 216 5.00 -9.65 7.04
CA LEU A 216 4.40 -10.92 6.64
C LEU A 216 4.93 -11.30 5.26
N GLN A 217 5.34 -12.56 5.13
CA GLN A 217 5.83 -13.07 3.87
C GLN A 217 4.69 -13.65 3.03
N THR A 218 4.65 -13.28 1.74
CA THR A 218 3.82 -13.89 0.72
C THR A 218 4.70 -14.60 -0.32
N THR A 219 4.16 -15.61 -0.97
CA THR A 219 4.86 -16.33 -2.05
C THR A 219 4.65 -15.71 -3.42
N LYS A 220 3.69 -14.79 -3.54
CA LYS A 220 3.36 -14.17 -4.83
C LYS A 220 4.01 -12.80 -4.94
N PRO A 221 4.83 -12.56 -5.99
CA PRO A 221 5.30 -11.24 -6.31
C PRO A 221 4.12 -10.35 -6.70
N HIS A 222 4.16 -9.10 -6.30
CA HIS A 222 3.20 -8.10 -6.71
C HIS A 222 3.74 -7.39 -7.97
N LEU A 223 2.91 -7.29 -8.99
CA LEU A 223 3.18 -6.52 -10.20
C LEU A 223 2.44 -5.19 -10.11
N GLY A 224 3.17 -4.15 -9.70
CA GLY A 224 2.67 -2.78 -9.71
C GLY A 224 2.81 -2.13 -11.09
N VAL A 225 2.06 -1.07 -11.32
CA VAL A 225 2.16 -0.20 -12.51
C VAL A 225 2.79 1.11 -12.10
N ASP A 226 4.07 1.28 -12.38
CA ASP A 226 4.81 2.53 -12.11
C ASP A 226 5.00 3.39 -13.35
N ARG A 227 5.06 2.76 -14.53
CA ARG A 227 5.32 3.36 -15.84
C ARG A 227 4.34 2.81 -16.87
N PRO A 228 4.15 3.49 -18.02
CA PRO A 228 3.28 3.01 -19.10
C PRO A 228 3.65 1.61 -19.60
N GLU A 229 4.93 1.27 -19.66
CA GLU A 229 5.40 -0.04 -20.09
C GLU A 229 5.01 -1.21 -19.17
N ASP A 230 4.69 -0.93 -17.89
CA ASP A 230 4.24 -1.96 -16.94
C ASP A 230 2.82 -2.45 -17.25
N VAL A 231 2.02 -1.64 -17.98
CA VAL A 231 0.63 -1.99 -18.34
C VAL A 231 0.58 -3.32 -19.08
N ALA A 232 1.40 -3.49 -20.12
CA ALA A 232 1.43 -4.72 -20.92
C ALA A 232 1.75 -5.96 -20.05
N ARG A 233 2.70 -5.84 -19.11
CA ARG A 233 3.07 -6.94 -18.21
C ARG A 233 1.90 -7.34 -17.29
N VAL A 234 1.12 -6.37 -16.81
CA VAL A 234 -0.06 -6.64 -15.99
C VAL A 234 -1.18 -7.27 -16.84
N GLU A 235 -1.38 -6.82 -18.09
CA GLU A 235 -2.35 -7.41 -19.01
C GLU A 235 -2.02 -8.88 -19.32
N ASP A 236 -0.75 -9.20 -19.57
CA ASP A 236 -0.29 -10.56 -19.78
C ASP A 236 -0.57 -11.46 -18.57
N GLU A 237 -0.36 -10.94 -17.35
CA GLU A 237 -0.61 -11.71 -16.14
C GLU A 237 -2.10 -11.92 -15.86
N LEU A 238 -2.92 -10.90 -16.15
CA LEU A 238 -4.39 -11.01 -16.09
C LEU A 238 -4.91 -12.07 -17.07
N ALA A 239 -4.37 -12.14 -18.30
CA ALA A 239 -4.76 -13.13 -19.30
C ALA A 239 -4.49 -14.56 -18.81
N LYS A 240 -3.35 -14.80 -18.15
CA LYS A 240 -3.01 -16.12 -17.56
C LYS A 240 -3.95 -16.55 -16.44
N GLN A 241 -4.49 -15.60 -15.65
CA GLN A 241 -5.43 -15.92 -14.56
C GLN A 241 -6.83 -16.32 -15.05
N HIS A 242 -7.15 -16.05 -16.32
CA HIS A 242 -8.44 -16.36 -16.93
C HIS A 242 -8.40 -17.57 -17.89
N SER A 243 -7.23 -18.15 -18.08
CA SER A 243 -6.99 -19.37 -18.89
C SER A 243 -6.93 -20.61 -18.01
#